data_46b2cdb9a8b17bba64d60c1bfc8ff1ee
#
_entry.id   46b2cdb9a8b17bba64d60c1bfc8ff1ee
#
_cell.length_a   1.000
_cell.length_b   1.000
_cell.length_c   1.000
_cell.angle_alpha   90.00
_cell.angle_beta   90.00
_cell.angle_gamma   90.00
#
_symmetry.space_group_name_H-M   'P 1'
#
loop_
_entity.id
_entity.type
_entity.pdbx_description
1 polymer ?
#
loop_
_entity_poly.entity_id
_entity_poly.type
_entity_poly.pdbx_seq_one_letter_code
_entity_poly.pdbx_strand_id
1 'polypeptide(L)'
;MPPRWSILLLLVMLAGCSSATRAVRLDTGRGKLITFTPRSDDAEPVELDEDDFEEAVTKLGRDVPRSAQPRSDARRLFWSPANDAYAGARGSLGLVSVGSGQDSYNNHLPLAEAWRPEADSELTHAYGRWCERTQRTRDCLHLLEDGPSLGDEARRTLALQFAMGSVMNETQDALGKMVDPVAVRNTLITAMAVYLGLWLLPEPVSKGVAATLTVCLIAYLGVDTVWNLIAGWRQLAEEVAVATTFDELRTAGEKYGKVMGENAARVFVMLATAAIGSTAGLATKAPGLPGSVQAVRLGEVQGGFRFTAIAEVGSVAVPAEGAVTITLAPGALAMAAQGTSAGSTAPVDAEGPWHHIASDKFSTSTNNGGPWTPRYQEIFDRAGMSLDDAANQVRVPGHKGPHPREYHEEVYERLDEATSSCKSVEHCREALTKILGVLAREISKQGTRLNRLVTRTE
;
A
#
# COMPACT_ATOMS: atom_id res chain seq x y z
N MET A 1 19.70 46.55 27.84
CA MET A 1 19.03 45.37 28.39
C MET A 1 17.80 45.10 27.53
N PRO A 2 17.75 44.01 26.76
CA PRO A 2 16.55 43.68 25.97
C PRO A 2 15.41 43.32 26.92
N PRO A 3 14.19 43.69 26.59
CA PRO A 3 13.06 43.47 27.48
C PRO A 3 12.80 41.96 27.64
N ARG A 4 12.62 41.53 28.87
CA ARG A 4 12.33 40.16 29.30
C ARG A 4 11.15 39.48 28.54
N TRP A 5 10.36 40.26 27.88
CA TRP A 5 9.20 39.79 27.06
C TRP A 5 9.61 39.14 25.75
N SER A 6 10.78 39.56 25.17
CA SER A 6 11.28 38.96 23.92
C SER A 6 11.76 37.51 24.12
N ILE A 7 12.32 37.23 25.32
CA ILE A 7 12.80 35.89 25.66
C ILE A 7 11.59 34.94 25.93
N LEU A 8 10.51 35.47 26.52
CA LEU A 8 9.28 34.69 26.77
C LEU A 8 8.56 34.34 25.46
N LEU A 9 8.53 35.27 24.49
CA LEU A 9 7.98 35.01 23.14
C LEU A 9 8.81 33.99 22.36
N LEU A 10 10.14 34.01 22.49
CA LEU A 10 11.02 33.03 21.87
C LEU A 10 10.86 31.64 22.49
N LEU A 11 10.67 31.55 23.81
CA LEU A 11 10.41 30.30 24.53
C LEU A 11 9.03 29.71 24.20
N VAL A 12 8.01 30.55 23.97
CA VAL A 12 6.68 30.10 23.53
C VAL A 12 6.72 29.58 22.09
N MET A 13 7.54 30.18 21.23
CA MET A 13 7.74 29.69 19.85
C MET A 13 8.56 28.38 19.81
N LEU A 14 9.43 28.11 20.78
CA LEU A 14 10.20 26.86 20.90
C LEU A 14 9.40 25.73 21.55
N ALA A 15 8.35 26.04 22.31
CA ALA A 15 7.45 25.04 22.89
C ALA A 15 6.37 24.54 21.93
N GLY A 16 6.27 25.13 20.73
CA GLY A 16 5.32 24.77 19.68
C GLY A 16 5.67 23.58 18.81
N CYS A 17 6.80 22.90 19.03
CA CYS A 17 7.07 21.59 18.44
C CYS A 17 6.41 20.49 19.30
N SER A 18 5.09 20.52 19.44
CA SER A 18 4.36 19.30 19.73
C SER A 18 4.53 18.41 18.50
N SER A 19 5.26 17.32 18.62
CA SER A 19 5.17 16.20 17.70
C SER A 19 3.71 15.77 17.73
N ALA A 20 2.90 16.32 16.83
CA ALA A 20 1.51 15.91 16.68
C ALA A 20 1.57 14.42 16.34
N THR A 21 1.22 13.57 17.30
CA THR A 21 1.18 12.13 17.12
C THR A 21 0.23 11.85 15.98
N ARG A 22 0.77 11.37 14.87
CA ARG A 22 -0.03 11.10 13.68
C ARG A 22 -0.98 9.97 13.99
N ALA A 23 -2.25 10.14 13.66
CA ALA A 23 -3.28 9.17 13.95
C ALA A 23 -3.84 8.57 12.66
N VAL A 24 -4.19 7.29 12.72
CA VAL A 24 -4.98 6.64 11.68
C VAL A 24 -6.43 6.56 12.17
N ARG A 25 -7.35 7.04 11.35
CA ARG A 25 -8.78 6.92 11.59
C ARG A 25 -9.36 5.86 10.65
N LEU A 26 -9.99 4.86 11.24
CA LEU A 26 -10.59 3.77 10.50
C LEU A 26 -12.11 3.94 10.50
N ASP A 27 -12.67 4.07 9.31
CA ASP A 27 -14.11 4.11 9.09
C ASP A 27 -14.59 2.76 8.52
N THR A 28 -15.38 2.04 9.29
CA THR A 28 -15.95 0.74 8.90
C THR A 28 -17.40 0.86 8.42
N GLY A 29 -17.90 2.08 8.21
CA GLY A 29 -19.30 2.33 7.83
C GLY A 29 -20.32 2.07 8.94
N ARG A 30 -19.89 1.83 10.18
CA ARG A 30 -20.76 1.58 11.35
C ARG A 30 -21.04 2.83 12.17
N GLY A 31 -20.77 4.02 11.60
CA GLY A 31 -21.10 5.31 12.21
C GLY A 31 -20.14 5.80 13.30
N LYS A 32 -19.12 5.03 13.68
CA LYS A 32 -18.08 5.44 14.64
C LYS A 32 -16.70 5.28 14.02
N LEU A 33 -15.98 6.38 13.92
CA LEU A 33 -14.57 6.39 13.55
C LEU A 33 -13.74 5.80 14.68
N ILE A 34 -12.88 4.84 14.36
CA ILE A 34 -11.91 4.27 15.28
C ILE A 34 -10.60 5.02 15.08
N THR A 35 -10.14 5.73 16.10
CA THR A 35 -8.86 6.41 16.06
C THR A 35 -7.79 5.49 16.61
N PHE A 36 -6.78 5.23 15.79
CA PHE A 36 -5.60 4.45 16.13
C PHE A 36 -4.39 5.38 16.20
N THR A 37 -3.64 5.31 17.27
CA THR A 37 -2.37 6.03 17.42
C THR A 37 -1.24 5.03 17.20
N PRO A 38 -0.40 5.23 16.17
CA PRO A 38 0.73 4.35 15.91
C PRO A 38 1.66 4.25 17.12
N ARG A 39 2.19 3.06 17.37
CA ARG A 39 3.22 2.85 18.39
C ARG A 39 4.57 2.95 17.70
N SER A 40 5.34 3.97 18.01
CA SER A 40 6.62 4.27 17.35
C SER A 40 7.73 3.27 17.68
N ASP A 41 7.61 2.52 18.77
CA ASP A 41 8.73 1.76 19.33
C ASP A 41 8.81 0.29 18.87
N ASP A 42 7.80 -0.22 18.15
CA ASP A 42 7.64 -1.68 17.97
C ASP A 42 7.82 -2.22 16.55
N ALA A 43 7.98 -1.38 15.52
CA ALA A 43 8.14 -1.90 14.17
C ALA A 43 8.94 -0.96 13.26
N GLU A 44 10.04 -1.46 12.74
CA GLU A 44 10.82 -0.80 11.70
C GLU A 44 10.15 -0.96 10.33
N PRO A 45 10.29 0.03 9.42
CA PRO A 45 9.87 -0.12 8.02
C PRO A 45 10.43 -1.40 7.42
N VAL A 46 9.69 -1.99 6.48
CA VAL A 46 10.18 -3.15 5.75
C VAL A 46 11.43 -2.75 4.99
N GLU A 47 12.54 -3.40 5.26
CA GLU A 47 13.76 -3.24 4.47
C GLU A 47 13.66 -4.12 3.22
N LEU A 48 13.94 -3.53 2.08
CA LEU A 48 13.99 -4.20 0.80
C LEU A 48 15.40 -4.08 0.26
N ASP A 49 16.14 -5.18 0.26
CA ASP A 49 17.47 -5.21 -0.32
C ASP A 49 17.45 -5.15 -1.87
N GLU A 50 18.62 -5.00 -2.47
CA GLU A 50 18.74 -4.84 -3.93
C GLU A 50 18.30 -6.10 -4.67
N ASP A 51 18.64 -7.30 -4.16
CA ASP A 51 18.33 -8.58 -4.79
C ASP A 51 16.81 -8.85 -4.75
N ASP A 52 16.17 -8.66 -3.60
CA ASP A 52 14.72 -8.79 -3.41
C ASP A 52 13.95 -7.80 -4.28
N PHE A 53 14.45 -6.56 -4.40
CA PHE A 53 13.88 -5.54 -5.24
C PHE A 53 13.97 -5.91 -6.73
N GLU A 54 15.16 -6.33 -7.19
CA GLU A 54 15.40 -6.71 -8.58
C GLU A 54 14.50 -7.90 -8.98
N GLU A 55 14.41 -8.93 -8.13
CA GLU A 55 13.54 -10.09 -8.38
C GLU A 55 12.07 -9.67 -8.47
N ALA A 56 11.58 -8.87 -7.51
CA ALA A 56 10.19 -8.42 -7.48
C ALA A 56 9.84 -7.59 -8.71
N VAL A 57 10.68 -6.61 -9.07
CA VAL A 57 10.45 -5.74 -10.22
C VAL A 57 10.51 -6.53 -11.53
N THR A 58 11.47 -7.44 -11.67
CA THR A 58 11.58 -8.31 -12.86
C THR A 58 10.32 -9.17 -13.03
N LYS A 59 9.84 -9.78 -11.95
CA LYS A 59 8.63 -10.62 -11.95
C LYS A 59 7.39 -9.83 -12.32
N LEU A 60 7.20 -8.66 -11.71
CA LEU A 60 6.03 -7.82 -11.91
C LEU A 60 6.09 -7.03 -13.22
N GLY A 61 7.29 -6.63 -13.65
CA GLY A 61 7.50 -5.80 -14.82
C GLY A 61 6.96 -6.39 -16.12
N ARG A 62 6.79 -7.72 -16.19
CA ARG A 62 6.14 -8.40 -17.31
C ARG A 62 4.67 -8.04 -17.46
N ASP A 63 4.03 -7.69 -16.36
CA ASP A 63 2.61 -7.37 -16.29
C ASP A 63 2.33 -5.88 -16.55
N VAL A 64 3.36 -5.02 -16.47
CA VAL A 64 3.20 -3.58 -16.68
C VAL A 64 2.94 -3.30 -18.17
N PRO A 65 1.82 -2.68 -18.53
CA PRO A 65 1.51 -2.36 -19.91
C PRO A 65 2.49 -1.32 -20.47
N ARG A 66 2.95 -1.56 -21.68
CA ARG A 66 3.69 -0.55 -22.45
C ARG A 66 2.71 0.46 -22.99
N SER A 67 2.87 1.71 -22.66
CA SER A 67 1.98 2.76 -23.11
C SER A 67 2.72 3.78 -23.99
N ALA A 68 2.07 4.18 -25.06
CA ALA A 68 2.49 5.33 -25.86
C ALA A 68 2.06 6.65 -25.20
N GLN A 69 1.11 6.60 -24.24
CA GLN A 69 0.58 7.75 -23.50
C GLN A 69 0.53 7.44 -22.00
N PRO A 70 1.69 7.26 -21.33
CA PRO A 70 1.76 6.77 -19.96
C PRO A 70 1.01 7.66 -18.96
N ARG A 71 0.95 8.97 -19.19
CA ARG A 71 0.23 9.90 -18.31
C ARG A 71 -1.29 9.74 -18.41
N SER A 72 -1.81 9.64 -19.63
CA SER A 72 -3.23 9.41 -19.86
C SER A 72 -3.70 8.09 -19.25
N ASP A 73 -2.90 7.03 -19.39
CA ASP A 73 -3.20 5.72 -18.82
C ASP A 73 -3.10 5.72 -17.30
N ALA A 74 -2.12 6.41 -16.72
CA ALA A 74 -1.99 6.56 -15.28
C ALA A 74 -3.18 7.35 -14.68
N ARG A 75 -3.59 8.43 -15.32
CA ARG A 75 -4.80 9.18 -14.94
C ARG A 75 -6.03 8.26 -14.96
N ARG A 76 -6.19 7.45 -16.01
CA ARG A 76 -7.29 6.49 -16.09
C ARG A 76 -7.24 5.46 -14.99
N LEU A 77 -6.06 4.94 -14.65
CA LEU A 77 -5.87 3.96 -13.58
C LEU A 77 -6.31 4.51 -12.21
N PHE A 78 -5.89 5.73 -11.87
CA PHE A 78 -6.10 6.28 -10.53
C PHE A 78 -7.40 7.10 -10.38
N TRP A 79 -7.97 7.63 -11.48
CA TRP A 79 -9.16 8.48 -11.47
C TRP A 79 -10.38 7.90 -12.18
N SER A 80 -10.33 6.62 -12.60
CA SER A 80 -11.47 6.03 -13.31
C SER A 80 -12.66 5.80 -12.38
N PRO A 81 -13.87 6.24 -12.76
CA PRO A 81 -15.10 5.98 -12.02
C PRO A 81 -15.51 4.49 -12.00
N ALA A 82 -14.90 3.64 -12.84
CA ALA A 82 -15.14 2.19 -12.80
C ALA A 82 -14.71 1.55 -11.46
N ASN A 83 -13.81 2.21 -10.70
CA ASN A 83 -13.48 1.84 -9.34
C ASN A 83 -14.56 2.24 -8.33
N ASP A 84 -15.56 3.04 -8.71
CA ASP A 84 -16.71 3.41 -7.88
C ASP A 84 -17.80 2.33 -7.82
N ALA A 85 -17.71 1.26 -8.60
CA ALA A 85 -18.70 0.17 -8.59
C ALA A 85 -18.79 -0.55 -7.22
N TYR A 86 -17.73 -0.49 -6.41
CA TYR A 86 -17.75 -0.95 -5.03
C TYR A 86 -18.30 0.11 -4.03
N ALA A 87 -18.36 1.38 -4.43
CA ALA A 87 -18.92 2.46 -3.60
C ALA A 87 -20.44 2.57 -3.68
N GLY A 88 -21.07 1.89 -4.66
CA GLY A 88 -22.51 1.99 -4.94
C GLY A 88 -23.44 1.29 -3.95
N ALA A 89 -22.93 0.64 -2.91
CA ALA A 89 -23.77 -0.13 -1.98
C ALA A 89 -24.06 0.54 -0.65
N ARG A 90 -23.69 1.81 -0.40
CA ARG A 90 -24.14 2.48 0.85
C ARG A 90 -24.23 3.99 0.82
N GLY A 91 -25.39 4.31 1.27
CA GLY A 91 -26.05 5.52 1.54
C GLY A 91 -25.29 6.65 2.21
N SER A 92 -25.65 7.83 1.75
CA SER A 92 -26.00 8.97 2.57
C SER A 92 -25.00 9.42 3.63
N LEU A 93 -23.85 9.87 3.19
CA LEU A 93 -23.21 11.03 3.77
C LEU A 93 -22.96 11.99 2.61
N GLY A 94 -23.55 13.19 2.72
CA GLY A 94 -23.64 14.17 1.63
C GLY A 94 -22.30 14.61 1.04
N LEU A 95 -21.77 13.79 0.18
CA LEU A 95 -20.73 14.14 -0.75
C LEU A 95 -21.40 14.43 -2.07
N VAL A 96 -21.25 15.67 -2.50
CA VAL A 96 -21.73 16.23 -3.74
C VAL A 96 -21.50 15.23 -4.87
N SER A 97 -22.58 14.74 -5.46
CA SER A 97 -22.60 14.02 -6.71
C SER A 97 -22.05 14.95 -7.78
N VAL A 98 -20.82 14.73 -8.19
CA VAL A 98 -20.28 15.36 -9.41
C VAL A 98 -20.90 14.63 -10.57
N GLY A 99 -21.77 15.34 -11.30
CA GLY A 99 -22.52 14.83 -12.43
C GLY A 99 -21.59 14.21 -13.49
N SER A 100 -22.09 13.16 -14.10
CA SER A 100 -21.52 12.49 -15.27
C SER A 100 -21.53 13.40 -16.48
N GLY A 101 -20.45 14.16 -16.65
CA GLY A 101 -20.20 14.95 -17.85
C GLY A 101 -18.77 14.71 -18.29
N GLN A 102 -18.60 14.20 -19.48
CA GLN A 102 -17.33 13.84 -20.08
C GLN A 102 -16.38 15.03 -20.28
N ASP A 103 -16.85 16.25 -20.05
CA ASP A 103 -16.12 17.52 -20.24
C ASP A 103 -15.54 18.12 -18.95
N SER A 104 -15.71 17.48 -17.78
CA SER A 104 -15.28 18.02 -16.48
C SER A 104 -13.82 17.71 -16.09
N TYR A 105 -13.10 16.90 -16.85
CA TYR A 105 -11.73 16.50 -16.50
C TYR A 105 -10.69 17.61 -16.67
N ASN A 106 -11.01 18.68 -17.38
CA ASN A 106 -10.07 19.79 -17.63
C ASN A 106 -10.21 20.97 -16.66
N ASN A 107 -11.18 20.96 -15.73
CA ASN A 107 -11.53 22.18 -14.98
C ASN A 107 -11.25 22.13 -13.48
N HIS A 108 -10.58 21.10 -12.92
CA HIS A 108 -10.41 20.99 -11.45
C HIS A 108 -8.96 20.84 -10.99
N LEU A 109 -8.03 21.50 -11.63
CA LEU A 109 -6.73 21.82 -11.03
C LEU A 109 -6.75 23.31 -10.64
N PRO A 110 -6.99 23.66 -9.36
CA PRO A 110 -7.07 25.04 -8.92
C PRO A 110 -5.71 25.68 -8.64
N LEU A 111 -4.65 25.18 -9.24
CA LEU A 111 -3.40 25.92 -9.33
C LEU A 111 -3.43 26.62 -10.70
N ALA A 112 -3.90 27.88 -10.70
CA ALA A 112 -3.73 28.73 -11.86
C ALA A 112 -2.24 28.73 -12.24
N GLU A 113 -1.90 28.03 -13.33
CA GLU A 113 -0.54 28.06 -13.89
C GLU A 113 -0.21 29.53 -14.14
N ALA A 114 0.78 30.04 -13.44
CA ALA A 114 1.30 31.35 -13.71
C ALA A 114 1.98 31.28 -15.09
N TRP A 115 1.34 31.85 -16.09
CA TRP A 115 1.83 31.88 -17.47
C TRP A 115 3.20 32.56 -17.53
N ARG A 116 4.27 31.79 -17.78
CA ARG A 116 5.67 32.22 -17.86
C ARG A 116 6.33 31.69 -19.13
N PRO A 117 5.93 32.16 -20.32
CA PRO A 117 6.25 31.53 -21.59
C PRO A 117 7.76 31.43 -21.89
N GLU A 118 8.56 32.40 -21.43
CA GLU A 118 10.02 32.38 -21.65
C GLU A 118 10.69 31.29 -20.81
N ALA A 119 10.39 31.23 -19.51
CA ALA A 119 10.91 30.19 -18.61
C ALA A 119 10.42 28.80 -19.01
N ASP A 120 9.17 28.66 -19.43
CA ASP A 120 8.57 27.41 -19.87
C ASP A 120 9.25 26.90 -21.14
N SER A 121 9.57 27.80 -22.08
CA SER A 121 10.32 27.47 -23.31
C SER A 121 11.75 27.04 -22.99
N GLU A 122 12.44 27.75 -22.09
CA GLU A 122 13.82 27.43 -21.70
C GLU A 122 13.91 26.08 -20.98
N LEU A 123 13.02 25.82 -20.03
CA LEU A 123 12.91 24.53 -19.34
C LEU A 123 12.65 23.39 -20.31
N THR A 124 11.74 23.57 -21.27
CA THR A 124 11.41 22.57 -22.28
C THR A 124 12.62 22.28 -23.17
N HIS A 125 13.35 23.30 -23.61
CA HIS A 125 14.58 23.12 -24.37
C HIS A 125 15.68 22.42 -23.55
N ALA A 126 15.83 22.77 -22.28
CA ALA A 126 16.79 22.13 -21.39
C ALA A 126 16.47 20.65 -21.15
N TYR A 127 15.18 20.32 -20.97
CA TYR A 127 14.70 18.96 -20.90
C TYR A 127 15.02 18.18 -22.19
N GLY A 128 14.72 18.74 -23.36
CA GLY A 128 15.04 18.11 -24.64
C GLY A 128 16.54 17.82 -24.79
N ARG A 129 17.41 18.77 -24.45
CA ARG A 129 18.87 18.56 -24.45
C ARG A 129 19.31 17.48 -23.46
N TRP A 130 18.68 17.40 -22.29
CA TRP A 130 18.94 16.36 -21.31
C TRP A 130 18.53 14.98 -21.85
N CYS A 131 17.36 14.84 -22.45
CA CYS A 131 16.89 13.61 -23.09
C CYS A 131 17.79 13.17 -24.25
N GLU A 132 18.21 14.09 -25.12
CA GLU A 132 19.13 13.79 -26.23
C GLU A 132 20.47 13.20 -25.74
N ARG A 133 20.99 13.70 -24.60
CA ARG A 133 22.23 13.19 -23.99
C ARG A 133 22.06 11.82 -23.35
N THR A 134 20.89 11.54 -22.75
CA THR A 134 20.66 10.33 -21.99
C THR A 134 20.07 9.18 -22.82
N GLN A 135 19.15 9.46 -23.72
CA GLN A 135 18.38 8.45 -24.47
C GLN A 135 18.26 8.71 -25.97
N ARG A 136 18.94 9.72 -26.50
CA ARG A 136 18.95 10.09 -27.93
C ARG A 136 17.59 10.49 -28.53
N THR A 137 16.62 10.84 -27.69
CA THR A 137 15.30 11.35 -28.09
C THR A 137 15.08 12.72 -27.45
N ARG A 138 14.17 13.54 -27.99
CA ARG A 138 13.86 14.86 -27.43
C ARG A 138 12.86 14.82 -26.30
N ASP A 139 12.06 13.77 -26.21
CA ASP A 139 11.06 13.56 -25.17
C ASP A 139 11.16 12.14 -24.61
N CYS A 140 12.20 11.90 -23.82
CA CYS A 140 12.54 10.57 -23.32
C CYS A 140 11.62 10.06 -22.20
N LEU A 141 10.86 10.94 -21.56
CA LEU A 141 9.91 10.61 -20.48
C LEU A 141 8.44 10.83 -20.92
N HIS A 142 8.19 11.12 -22.18
CA HIS A 142 6.84 11.44 -22.71
C HIS A 142 6.15 12.57 -21.92
N LEU A 143 6.90 13.62 -21.55
CA LEU A 143 6.39 14.74 -20.76
C LEU A 143 5.65 15.80 -21.61
N LEU A 144 5.75 15.72 -22.91
CA LEU A 144 5.14 16.66 -23.86
C LEU A 144 3.83 16.12 -24.45
N GLU A 145 3.19 15.12 -23.82
CA GLU A 145 1.90 14.56 -24.28
C GLU A 145 0.78 15.62 -24.32
N ASP A 146 0.76 16.51 -23.32
CA ASP A 146 -0.33 17.50 -23.17
C ASP A 146 -0.06 18.82 -23.90
N GLY A 147 1.12 18.98 -24.54
CA GLY A 147 1.44 20.21 -25.24
C GLY A 147 2.94 20.40 -25.53
N PRO A 148 3.30 21.50 -26.21
CA PRO A 148 4.67 21.74 -26.66
C PRO A 148 5.62 22.17 -25.55
N SER A 149 5.14 22.45 -24.35
CA SER A 149 5.92 22.89 -23.19
C SER A 149 5.67 22.03 -21.95
N LEU A 150 6.66 22.05 -21.03
CA LEU A 150 6.55 21.33 -19.75
C LEU A 150 5.55 22.05 -18.84
N GLY A 151 4.33 21.54 -18.74
CA GLY A 151 3.36 21.95 -17.72
C GLY A 151 3.74 21.46 -16.32
N ASP A 152 3.02 21.91 -15.30
CA ASP A 152 3.36 21.63 -13.89
C ASP A 152 3.44 20.14 -13.55
N GLU A 153 2.54 19.31 -14.09
CA GLU A 153 2.59 17.86 -13.87
C GLU A 153 3.86 17.25 -14.50
N ALA A 154 4.23 17.71 -15.71
CA ALA A 154 5.44 17.27 -16.38
C ALA A 154 6.71 17.65 -15.59
N ARG A 155 6.75 18.86 -15.03
CA ARG A 155 7.85 19.35 -14.18
C ARG A 155 7.96 18.53 -12.90
N ARG A 156 6.82 18.23 -12.24
CA ARG A 156 6.81 17.36 -11.06
C ARG A 156 7.27 15.94 -11.38
N THR A 157 6.87 15.39 -12.54
CA THR A 157 7.33 14.08 -12.99
C THR A 157 8.84 14.06 -13.25
N LEU A 158 9.37 15.12 -13.88
CA LEU A 158 10.81 15.27 -14.09
C LEU A 158 11.58 15.39 -12.76
N ALA A 159 11.08 16.18 -11.83
CA ALA A 159 11.69 16.30 -10.50
C ALA A 159 11.65 14.98 -9.73
N LEU A 160 10.55 14.21 -9.83
CA LEU A 160 10.45 12.85 -9.25
C LEU A 160 11.48 11.89 -9.86
N GLN A 161 11.73 11.98 -11.18
CA GLN A 161 12.78 11.21 -11.84
C GLN A 161 14.16 11.49 -11.21
N PHE A 162 14.46 12.74 -10.86
CA PHE A 162 15.71 13.07 -10.17
C PHE A 162 15.72 12.61 -8.72
N ALA A 163 14.56 12.68 -8.04
CA ALA A 163 14.42 12.20 -6.67
C ALA A 163 14.75 10.71 -6.53
N MET A 164 14.41 9.93 -7.54
CA MET A 164 14.52 8.47 -7.54
C MET A 164 15.74 7.94 -8.30
N GLY A 165 16.68 8.80 -8.67
CA GLY A 165 17.76 8.55 -9.62
C GLY A 165 18.43 7.17 -9.56
N SER A 166 18.99 6.74 -8.40
CA SER A 166 19.64 5.43 -8.23
C SER A 166 18.64 4.29 -8.41
N VAL A 167 17.52 4.35 -7.71
CA VAL A 167 16.48 3.29 -7.73
C VAL A 167 15.85 3.15 -9.12
N MET A 168 15.72 4.24 -9.88
CA MET A 168 15.27 4.15 -11.28
C MET A 168 16.31 3.50 -12.19
N ASN A 169 17.60 3.63 -11.90
CA ASN A 169 18.65 2.92 -12.63
C ASN A 169 18.62 1.42 -12.30
N GLU A 170 18.54 1.04 -11.02
CA GLU A 170 18.34 -0.36 -10.59
C GLU A 170 17.09 -0.96 -11.24
N THR A 171 15.98 -0.22 -11.24
CA THR A 171 14.76 -0.66 -11.94
C THR A 171 14.98 -0.91 -13.42
N GLN A 172 15.74 -0.04 -14.10
CA GLN A 172 16.05 -0.21 -15.52
C GLN A 172 16.98 -1.42 -15.75
N ASP A 173 17.93 -1.65 -14.87
CA ASP A 173 18.86 -2.79 -14.94
C ASP A 173 18.12 -4.10 -14.69
N ALA A 174 17.25 -4.15 -13.68
CA ALA A 174 16.34 -5.26 -13.42
C ALA A 174 15.45 -5.61 -14.64
N LEU A 175 14.98 -4.59 -15.35
CA LEU A 175 14.15 -4.75 -16.53
C LEU A 175 14.97 -4.96 -17.82
N GLY A 176 16.30 -4.93 -17.78
CA GLY A 176 17.18 -4.94 -18.95
C GLY A 176 17.03 -6.13 -19.90
N LYS A 177 16.47 -7.25 -19.40
CA LYS A 177 16.13 -8.46 -20.19
C LYS A 177 14.78 -8.36 -20.91
N MET A 178 14.02 -7.29 -20.67
CA MET A 178 12.70 -7.09 -21.28
C MET A 178 12.82 -6.43 -22.66
N VAL A 179 11.75 -6.56 -23.47
CA VAL A 179 11.73 -6.01 -24.83
C VAL A 179 11.83 -4.48 -24.86
N ASP A 180 11.30 -3.79 -23.81
CA ASP A 180 11.34 -2.33 -23.72
C ASP A 180 11.36 -1.87 -22.24
N PRO A 181 12.54 -1.94 -21.59
CA PRO A 181 12.69 -1.52 -20.20
C PRO A 181 12.47 -0.02 -20.01
N VAL A 182 12.76 0.79 -21.04
CA VAL A 182 12.59 2.25 -20.96
C VAL A 182 11.12 2.63 -20.91
N ALA A 183 10.28 2.01 -21.74
CA ALA A 183 8.84 2.27 -21.73
C ALA A 183 8.20 1.85 -20.39
N VAL A 184 8.61 0.71 -19.82
CA VAL A 184 8.13 0.26 -18.51
C VAL A 184 8.53 1.26 -17.42
N ARG A 185 9.80 1.68 -17.40
CA ARG A 185 10.28 2.70 -16.45
C ARG A 185 9.49 4.01 -16.58
N ASN A 186 9.26 4.50 -17.80
CA ASN A 186 8.50 5.72 -18.02
C ASN A 186 7.05 5.59 -17.55
N THR A 187 6.45 4.44 -17.77
CA THR A 187 5.11 4.15 -17.25
C THR A 187 5.09 4.19 -15.71
N LEU A 188 6.09 3.61 -15.06
CA LEU A 188 6.21 3.60 -13.60
C LEU A 188 6.36 5.01 -13.03
N ILE A 189 7.35 5.79 -13.50
CA ILE A 189 7.61 7.12 -12.97
C ILE A 189 6.43 8.06 -13.18
N THR A 190 5.78 7.98 -14.35
CA THR A 190 4.59 8.77 -14.65
C THR A 190 3.41 8.38 -13.77
N ALA A 191 3.16 7.08 -13.60
CA ALA A 191 2.10 6.60 -12.74
C ALA A 191 2.31 7.02 -11.27
N MET A 192 3.55 6.98 -10.78
CA MET A 192 3.88 7.44 -9.45
C MET A 192 3.66 8.95 -9.29
N ALA A 193 4.03 9.76 -10.29
CA ALA A 193 3.80 11.21 -10.26
C ALA A 193 2.31 11.54 -10.28
N VAL A 194 1.51 10.85 -11.09
CA VAL A 194 0.04 11.01 -11.13
C VAL A 194 -0.58 10.60 -9.80
N TYR A 195 -0.16 9.45 -9.23
CA TYR A 195 -0.63 9.03 -7.90
C TYR A 195 -0.31 10.07 -6.82
N LEU A 196 0.94 10.54 -6.74
CA LEU A 196 1.34 11.58 -5.79
C LEU A 196 0.61 12.91 -6.05
N GLY A 197 0.24 13.19 -7.30
CA GLY A 197 -0.57 14.36 -7.67
C GLY A 197 -1.93 14.42 -6.98
N LEU A 198 -2.52 13.26 -6.62
CA LEU A 198 -3.78 13.21 -5.86
C LEU A 198 -3.67 13.89 -4.48
N TRP A 199 -2.46 13.90 -3.90
CA TRP A 199 -2.21 14.48 -2.57
C TRP A 199 -2.00 16.00 -2.59
N LEU A 200 -2.01 16.60 -3.78
CA LEU A 200 -1.97 18.07 -3.96
C LEU A 200 -3.38 18.68 -3.99
N LEU A 201 -4.42 17.86 -4.09
CA LEU A 201 -5.80 18.33 -4.08
C LEU A 201 -6.17 18.95 -2.72
N PRO A 202 -7.04 19.95 -2.68
CA PRO A 202 -7.47 20.62 -1.44
C PRO A 202 -8.03 19.66 -0.39
N GLU A 203 -8.74 18.63 -0.85
CA GLU A 203 -9.25 17.53 -0.03
C GLU A 203 -8.71 16.22 -0.62
N PRO A 204 -7.47 15.84 -0.28
CA PRO A 204 -6.83 14.69 -0.89
C PRO A 204 -7.50 13.39 -0.45
N VAL A 205 -8.39 12.90 -1.30
CA VAL A 205 -9.05 11.59 -1.16
C VAL A 205 -8.65 10.72 -2.33
N SER A 206 -8.14 9.55 -2.05
CA SER A 206 -7.89 8.52 -3.06
C SER A 206 -8.88 7.37 -2.91
N LYS A 207 -9.29 6.78 -4.04
CA LYS A 207 -10.19 5.63 -4.13
C LYS A 207 -9.57 4.54 -5.00
N GLY A 208 -10.12 3.35 -4.92
CA GLY A 208 -9.69 2.24 -5.76
C GLY A 208 -8.19 1.94 -5.63
N VAL A 209 -7.49 1.83 -6.76
CA VAL A 209 -6.07 1.48 -6.81
C VAL A 209 -5.19 2.44 -6.01
N ALA A 210 -5.48 3.74 -6.04
CA ALA A 210 -4.72 4.73 -5.29
C ALA A 210 -4.88 4.58 -3.77
N ALA A 211 -6.09 4.27 -3.30
CA ALA A 211 -6.34 3.99 -1.90
C ALA A 211 -5.61 2.72 -1.45
N THR A 212 -5.71 1.65 -2.24
CA THR A 212 -5.02 0.38 -1.99
C THR A 212 -3.50 0.59 -1.92
N LEU A 213 -2.92 1.36 -2.86
CA LEU A 213 -1.49 1.68 -2.86
C LEU A 213 -1.08 2.45 -1.59
N THR A 214 -1.89 3.42 -1.15
CA THR A 214 -1.58 4.17 0.08
C THR A 214 -1.60 3.29 1.32
N VAL A 215 -2.58 2.39 1.43
CA VAL A 215 -2.66 1.47 2.57
C VAL A 215 -1.51 0.45 2.54
N CYS A 216 -1.10 -0.02 1.36
CA CYS A 216 0.10 -0.85 1.21
C CYS A 216 1.37 -0.09 1.62
N LEU A 217 1.52 1.17 1.20
CA LEU A 217 2.67 2.00 1.62
C LEU A 217 2.69 2.18 3.15
N ILE A 218 1.55 2.40 3.80
CA ILE A 218 1.45 2.46 5.26
C ILE A 218 1.87 1.13 5.89
N ALA A 219 1.46 0.01 5.31
CA ALA A 219 1.82 -1.32 5.81
C ALA A 219 3.30 -1.67 5.63
N TYR A 220 3.98 -1.13 4.63
CA TYR A 220 5.40 -1.37 4.37
C TYR A 220 6.32 -0.35 5.05
N LEU A 221 5.93 0.90 5.12
CA LEU A 221 6.79 2.01 5.54
C LEU A 221 6.39 2.63 6.88
N GLY A 222 5.19 2.35 7.35
CA GLY A 222 4.59 3.03 8.50
C GLY A 222 3.95 4.38 8.15
N VAL A 223 3.05 4.81 9.01
CA VAL A 223 2.25 6.05 8.81
C VAL A 223 3.13 7.29 8.73
N ASP A 224 4.15 7.38 9.58
CA ASP A 224 5.02 8.54 9.65
C ASP A 224 5.85 8.72 8.38
N THR A 225 6.39 7.63 7.84
CA THR A 225 7.14 7.67 6.58
C THR A 225 6.24 8.10 5.43
N VAL A 226 5.05 7.49 5.31
CA VAL A 226 4.10 7.84 4.24
C VAL A 226 3.65 9.30 4.36
N TRP A 227 3.42 9.79 5.58
CA TRP A 227 3.12 11.20 5.80
C TRP A 227 4.26 12.12 5.35
N ASN A 228 5.50 11.78 5.68
CA ASN A 228 6.67 12.53 5.27
C ASN A 228 6.82 12.56 3.74
N LEU A 229 6.53 11.43 3.08
CA LEU A 229 6.51 11.35 1.60
C LEU A 229 5.47 12.32 1.01
N ILE A 230 4.26 12.35 1.57
CA ILE A 230 3.19 13.25 1.11
C ILE A 230 3.54 14.72 1.38
N ALA A 231 4.05 15.02 2.57
CA ALA A 231 4.46 16.38 2.92
C ALA A 231 5.63 16.87 2.07
N GLY A 232 6.64 16.02 1.87
CA GLY A 232 7.78 16.31 1.00
C GLY A 232 7.37 16.50 -0.45
N TRP A 233 6.39 15.72 -0.94
CA TRP A 233 5.83 15.90 -2.27
C TRP A 233 5.10 17.24 -2.45
N ARG A 234 4.33 17.68 -1.46
CA ARG A 234 3.71 19.02 -1.47
C ARG A 234 4.76 20.10 -1.55
N GLN A 235 5.82 19.99 -0.74
CA GLN A 235 6.93 20.93 -0.79
C GLN A 235 7.64 20.92 -2.15
N LEU A 236 7.93 19.75 -2.71
CA LEU A 236 8.48 19.63 -4.06
C LEU A 236 7.60 20.33 -5.08
N ALA A 237 6.27 20.12 -5.02
CA ALA A 237 5.33 20.73 -5.95
C ALA A 237 5.37 22.28 -5.88
N GLU A 238 5.48 22.84 -4.68
CA GLU A 238 5.63 24.31 -4.47
C GLU A 238 6.96 24.81 -5.05
N GLU A 239 8.07 24.12 -4.80
CA GLU A 239 9.41 24.49 -5.33
C GLU A 239 9.43 24.39 -6.86
N VAL A 240 8.86 23.35 -7.43
CA VAL A 240 8.78 23.12 -8.88
C VAL A 240 7.87 24.17 -9.57
N ALA A 241 6.78 24.57 -8.92
CA ALA A 241 5.87 25.58 -9.47
C ALA A 241 6.55 26.93 -9.68
N VAL A 242 7.55 27.29 -8.88
CA VAL A 242 8.30 28.54 -9.01
C VAL A 242 9.62 28.42 -9.77
N ALA A 243 10.07 27.19 -10.06
CA ALA A 243 11.31 26.92 -10.76
C ALA A 243 11.32 27.52 -12.17
N THR A 244 12.43 28.15 -12.54
CA THR A 244 12.66 28.78 -13.84
C THR A 244 13.80 28.11 -14.60
N THR A 245 14.62 27.32 -13.93
CA THR A 245 15.77 26.65 -14.50
C THR A 245 15.71 25.13 -14.30
N PHE A 246 16.40 24.40 -15.17
CA PHE A 246 16.49 22.95 -15.11
C PHE A 246 17.21 22.46 -13.84
N ASP A 247 18.21 23.24 -13.35
CA ASP A 247 18.95 22.90 -12.15
C ASP A 247 18.11 23.11 -10.88
N GLU A 248 17.19 24.08 -10.87
CA GLU A 248 16.21 24.22 -9.77
C GLU A 248 15.29 23.01 -9.70
N LEU A 249 14.78 22.52 -10.84
CA LEU A 249 13.97 21.29 -10.87
C LEU A 249 14.75 20.06 -10.37
N ARG A 250 16.02 19.95 -10.79
CA ARG A 250 16.91 18.88 -10.31
C ARG A 250 17.12 18.96 -8.80
N THR A 251 17.44 20.14 -8.30
CA THR A 251 17.70 20.38 -6.87
C THR A 251 16.47 20.06 -6.02
N ALA A 252 15.26 20.48 -6.47
CA ALA A 252 14.01 20.13 -5.80
C ALA A 252 13.79 18.61 -5.78
N GLY A 253 14.05 17.94 -6.89
CA GLY A 253 13.99 16.48 -6.97
C GLY A 253 14.97 15.78 -6.02
N GLU A 254 16.23 16.16 -6.04
CA GLU A 254 17.28 15.59 -5.16
C GLU A 254 16.96 15.81 -3.67
N LYS A 255 16.38 16.96 -3.33
CA LYS A 255 15.94 17.26 -1.96
C LYS A 255 14.81 16.32 -1.55
N TYR A 256 13.82 16.10 -2.41
CA TYR A 256 12.75 15.14 -2.16
C TYR A 256 13.28 13.71 -2.07
N GLY A 257 14.26 13.33 -2.89
CA GLY A 257 14.92 12.03 -2.83
C GLY A 257 15.54 11.75 -1.45
N LYS A 258 16.13 12.78 -0.80
CA LYS A 258 16.63 12.65 0.58
C LYS A 258 15.51 12.41 1.61
N VAL A 259 14.33 13.02 1.41
CA VAL A 259 13.16 12.79 2.26
C VAL A 259 12.63 11.37 2.06
N MET A 260 12.60 10.90 0.82
CA MET A 260 12.13 9.56 0.48
C MET A 260 13.07 8.48 1.00
N GLY A 261 14.37 8.63 0.82
CA GLY A 261 15.36 7.60 1.11
C GLY A 261 15.26 6.41 0.15
N GLU A 262 16.33 5.64 0.08
CA GLU A 262 16.46 4.57 -0.91
C GLU A 262 15.48 3.40 -0.67
N ASN A 263 15.38 2.96 0.57
CA ASN A 263 14.45 1.89 0.93
C ASN A 263 12.98 2.25 0.62
N ALA A 264 12.54 3.45 1.00
CA ALA A 264 11.17 3.89 0.68
C ALA A 264 10.95 4.02 -0.83
N ALA A 265 11.96 4.42 -1.59
CA ALA A 265 11.88 4.48 -3.04
C ALA A 265 11.75 3.08 -3.67
N ARG A 266 12.54 2.08 -3.21
CA ARG A 266 12.42 0.69 -3.66
C ARG A 266 11.03 0.12 -3.36
N VAL A 267 10.55 0.27 -2.13
CA VAL A 267 9.20 -0.16 -1.74
C VAL A 267 8.14 0.51 -2.61
N PHE A 268 8.28 1.82 -2.86
CA PHE A 268 7.32 2.54 -3.69
C PHE A 268 7.30 2.02 -5.13
N VAL A 269 8.46 1.83 -5.76
CA VAL A 269 8.55 1.26 -7.11
C VAL A 269 7.96 -0.14 -7.16
N MET A 270 8.29 -1.00 -6.22
CA MET A 270 7.76 -2.36 -6.15
C MET A 270 6.23 -2.37 -6.06
N LEU A 271 5.66 -1.58 -5.16
CA LEU A 271 4.21 -1.51 -4.98
C LEU A 271 3.52 -0.85 -6.18
N ALA A 272 4.13 0.19 -6.78
CA ALA A 272 3.60 0.83 -7.99
C ALA A 272 3.60 -0.15 -9.17
N THR A 273 4.66 -0.94 -9.34
CA THR A 273 4.73 -1.98 -10.38
C THR A 273 3.60 -3.00 -10.18
N ALA A 274 3.37 -3.43 -8.94
CA ALA A 274 2.28 -4.36 -8.62
C ALA A 274 0.88 -3.74 -8.86
N ALA A 275 0.71 -2.45 -8.59
CA ALA A 275 -0.55 -1.74 -8.78
C ALA A 275 -0.91 -1.55 -10.26
N ILE A 276 0.09 -1.29 -11.12
CA ILE A 276 -0.09 -1.03 -12.55
C ILE A 276 -0.24 -2.34 -13.35
N GLY A 277 0.32 -3.43 -12.87
CA GLY A 277 0.27 -4.73 -13.52
C GLY A 277 -1.17 -5.21 -13.76
N SER A 278 -1.45 -5.62 -14.99
CA SER A 278 -2.76 -5.59 -15.64
C SER A 278 -3.80 -6.61 -15.18
N THR A 279 -3.48 -7.70 -14.50
CA THR A 279 -4.43 -8.80 -14.37
C THR A 279 -4.96 -9.08 -12.97
N ALA A 280 -4.20 -8.82 -11.93
CA ALA A 280 -4.60 -9.21 -10.57
C ALA A 280 -4.67 -8.03 -9.57
N GLY A 281 -4.17 -6.85 -9.95
CA GLY A 281 -4.14 -5.69 -9.07
C GLY A 281 -3.21 -5.84 -7.86
N LEU A 282 -2.98 -4.73 -7.16
CA LEU A 282 -2.07 -4.67 -6.01
C LEU A 282 -2.53 -5.54 -4.84
N ALA A 283 -3.83 -5.50 -4.52
CA ALA A 283 -4.38 -6.23 -3.38
C ALA A 283 -4.14 -7.75 -3.44
N THR A 284 -4.16 -8.31 -4.65
CA THR A 284 -3.91 -9.75 -4.87
C THR A 284 -2.42 -10.10 -4.87
N LYS A 285 -1.56 -9.18 -5.31
CA LYS A 285 -0.12 -9.41 -5.43
C LYS A 285 0.65 -9.10 -4.13
N ALA A 286 0.16 -8.14 -3.34
CA ALA A 286 0.84 -7.66 -2.13
C ALA A 286 1.24 -8.78 -1.13
N PRO A 287 0.43 -9.82 -0.88
CA PRO A 287 0.83 -10.90 0.03
C PRO A 287 2.03 -11.72 -0.42
N GLY A 288 2.31 -11.74 -1.72
CA GLY A 288 3.44 -12.47 -2.31
C GLY A 288 4.69 -11.61 -2.58
N LEU A 289 4.69 -10.35 -2.17
CA LEU A 289 5.82 -9.46 -2.36
C LEU A 289 6.86 -9.64 -1.24
N PRO A 290 8.15 -9.36 -1.52
CA PRO A 290 9.19 -9.37 -0.49
C PRO A 290 8.80 -8.51 0.71
N GLY A 291 9.13 -8.95 1.93
CA GLY A 291 8.81 -8.24 3.16
C GLY A 291 7.32 -8.21 3.54
N SER A 292 6.42 -8.90 2.82
CA SER A 292 4.98 -8.90 3.11
C SER A 292 4.65 -9.38 4.54
N VAL A 293 5.41 -10.32 5.10
CA VAL A 293 5.24 -10.79 6.49
C VAL A 293 5.51 -9.67 7.50
N GLN A 294 6.54 -8.85 7.25
CA GLN A 294 6.84 -7.68 8.08
C GLN A 294 5.79 -6.58 7.85
N ALA A 295 5.34 -6.37 6.61
CA ALA A 295 4.28 -5.43 6.27
C ALA A 295 2.95 -5.77 6.97
N VAL A 296 2.62 -7.06 7.13
CA VAL A 296 1.46 -7.50 7.93
C VAL A 296 1.54 -6.96 9.36
N ARG A 297 2.70 -7.13 10.01
CA ARG A 297 2.91 -6.65 11.39
C ARG A 297 2.89 -5.13 11.46
N LEU A 298 3.56 -4.46 10.51
CA LEU A 298 3.62 -3.01 10.48
C LEU A 298 2.23 -2.40 10.24
N GLY A 299 1.42 -2.97 9.34
CA GLY A 299 0.03 -2.56 9.11
C GLY A 299 -0.81 -2.63 10.39
N GLU A 300 -0.63 -3.68 11.20
CA GLU A 300 -1.33 -3.84 12.46
C GLU A 300 -0.88 -2.81 13.53
N VAL A 301 0.43 -2.62 13.71
CA VAL A 301 0.97 -1.74 14.79
C VAL A 301 1.02 -0.27 14.40
N GLN A 302 1.14 0.07 13.12
CA GLN A 302 1.21 1.43 12.61
C GLN A 302 -0.10 1.92 12.01
N GLY A 303 -0.86 1.02 11.35
CA GLY A 303 -2.10 1.36 10.67
C GLY A 303 -3.37 0.99 11.43
N GLY A 304 -3.29 0.05 12.37
CA GLY A 304 -4.46 -0.48 13.08
C GLY A 304 -5.40 -1.33 12.23
N PHE A 305 -4.96 -1.79 11.07
CA PHE A 305 -5.72 -2.63 10.16
C PHE A 305 -4.97 -3.94 9.83
N ARG A 306 -5.72 -4.97 9.49
CA ARG A 306 -5.14 -6.22 9.00
C ARG A 306 -4.71 -6.06 7.54
N PHE A 307 -3.57 -6.60 7.18
CA PHE A 307 -3.05 -6.55 5.79
C PHE A 307 -4.04 -7.16 4.79
N THR A 308 -4.79 -8.20 5.18
CA THR A 308 -5.86 -8.80 4.36
C THR A 308 -7.01 -7.82 4.06
N ALA A 309 -7.21 -6.79 4.88
CA ALA A 309 -8.21 -5.76 4.65
C ALA A 309 -7.84 -4.78 3.51
N ILE A 310 -6.63 -4.86 2.96
CA ILE A 310 -6.20 -4.03 1.83
C ILE A 310 -7.12 -4.20 0.61
N ALA A 311 -7.64 -5.40 0.38
CA ALA A 311 -8.60 -5.68 -0.70
C ALA A 311 -9.98 -5.02 -0.46
N GLU A 312 -10.27 -4.62 0.76
CA GLU A 312 -11.55 -4.05 1.19
C GLU A 312 -11.49 -2.53 1.42
N VAL A 313 -10.39 -1.88 1.01
CA VAL A 313 -10.21 -0.44 1.13
C VAL A 313 -11.11 0.28 0.14
N GLY A 314 -12.03 1.09 0.66
CA GLY A 314 -12.93 1.92 -0.15
C GLY A 314 -12.29 3.25 -0.54
N SER A 315 -11.67 3.94 0.44
CA SER A 315 -10.99 5.22 0.20
C SER A 315 -9.98 5.53 1.29
N VAL A 316 -9.03 6.42 0.96
CA VAL A 316 -8.09 7.01 1.91
C VAL A 316 -8.15 8.52 1.78
N ALA A 317 -8.27 9.22 2.90
CA ALA A 317 -8.20 10.67 2.97
C ALA A 317 -7.02 11.09 3.87
N VAL A 318 -6.25 12.06 3.39
CA VAL A 318 -5.11 12.64 4.12
C VAL A 318 -5.33 14.14 4.24
N PRO A 319 -6.13 14.60 5.22
CA PRO A 319 -6.34 16.01 5.48
C PRO A 319 -5.04 16.66 6.01
N ALA A 320 -4.97 17.99 5.95
CA ALA A 320 -3.79 18.75 6.40
C ALA A 320 -3.46 18.58 7.90
N GLU A 321 -4.40 18.08 8.69
CA GLU A 321 -4.34 18.04 10.16
C GLU A 321 -3.62 16.81 10.77
N GLY A 322 -2.84 16.07 10.02
CA GLY A 322 -1.97 15.00 10.56
C GLY A 322 -2.66 13.65 10.86
N ALA A 323 -3.87 13.42 10.37
CA ALA A 323 -4.56 12.16 10.51
C ALA A 323 -4.87 11.53 9.15
N VAL A 324 -4.53 10.26 8.95
CA VAL A 324 -4.94 9.48 7.77
C VAL A 324 -6.27 8.80 8.08
N THR A 325 -7.29 9.04 7.26
CA THR A 325 -8.58 8.36 7.39
C THR A 325 -8.69 7.27 6.32
N ILE A 326 -8.87 6.02 6.73
CA ILE A 326 -9.02 4.86 5.85
C ILE A 326 -10.46 4.36 5.99
N THR A 327 -11.21 4.38 4.88
CA THR A 327 -12.54 3.79 4.82
C THR A 327 -12.42 2.34 4.37
N LEU A 328 -12.89 1.42 5.19
CA LEU A 328 -12.86 -0.01 4.96
C LEU A 328 -14.27 -0.54 4.70
N ALA A 329 -14.40 -1.66 3.99
CA ALA A 329 -15.68 -2.35 3.88
C ALA A 329 -16.20 -2.77 5.26
N PRO A 330 -17.52 -2.89 5.48
CA PRO A 330 -18.12 -3.15 6.81
C PRO A 330 -17.69 -4.43 7.50
N GLY A 331 -17.08 -5.37 6.76
CA GLY A 331 -16.52 -6.61 7.29
C GLY A 331 -15.07 -6.53 7.74
N ALA A 332 -14.34 -5.48 7.33
CA ALA A 332 -12.95 -5.30 7.68
C ALA A 332 -12.80 -5.03 9.19
N LEU A 333 -12.06 -5.88 9.89
CA LEU A 333 -11.81 -5.74 11.31
C LEU A 333 -10.57 -4.88 11.54
N ALA A 334 -10.78 -3.66 12.02
CA ALA A 334 -9.71 -2.85 12.55
C ALA A 334 -9.29 -3.39 13.92
N MET A 335 -8.00 -3.65 14.10
CA MET A 335 -7.45 -4.18 15.36
C MET A 335 -7.66 -3.21 16.54
N ALA A 336 -7.68 -1.90 16.28
CA ALA A 336 -7.90 -0.87 17.28
C ALA A 336 -9.30 -0.89 17.94
N ALA A 337 -10.30 -1.54 17.32
CA ALA A 337 -11.65 -1.61 17.89
C ALA A 337 -11.74 -2.44 19.16
N GLN A 338 -10.72 -3.22 19.50
CA GLN A 338 -10.72 -4.09 20.68
C GLN A 338 -10.07 -3.45 21.91
N GLY A 339 -9.45 -2.27 21.78
CA GLY A 339 -8.64 -1.62 22.82
C GLY A 339 -9.29 -0.54 23.67
N THR A 340 -10.51 -0.05 23.39
CA THR A 340 -11.09 1.12 24.07
C THR A 340 -12.52 0.95 24.61
N SER A 341 -13.00 -0.28 24.78
CA SER A 341 -14.21 -0.50 25.59
C SER A 341 -13.78 -0.95 26.98
N ALA A 342 -13.79 -0.02 27.92
CA ALA A 342 -13.69 -0.33 29.32
C ALA A 342 -14.81 -1.30 29.71
N GLY A 343 -14.40 -2.50 30.15
CA GLY A 343 -15.29 -3.45 30.78
C GLY A 343 -15.44 -4.79 30.11
N SER A 344 -14.37 -5.55 29.98
CA SER A 344 -14.37 -7.01 30.20
C SER A 344 -12.92 -7.52 30.22
N THR A 345 -12.55 -8.04 31.35
CA THR A 345 -11.27 -8.65 31.67
C THR A 345 -11.00 -9.89 30.81
N ALA A 346 -9.99 -9.84 29.95
CA ALA A 346 -9.05 -10.91 29.70
C ALA A 346 -7.87 -10.36 28.88
N PRO A 347 -6.63 -10.40 29.39
CA PRO A 347 -5.45 -10.14 28.58
C PRO A 347 -5.24 -11.34 27.67
N VAL A 348 -5.34 -11.14 26.36
CA VAL A 348 -4.81 -12.10 25.41
C VAL A 348 -3.38 -11.68 25.12
N ASP A 349 -2.47 -12.22 25.91
CA ASP A 349 -1.05 -12.25 25.57
C ASP A 349 -0.88 -13.09 24.31
N ALA A 350 -0.78 -12.41 23.16
CA ALA A 350 -0.55 -13.04 21.86
C ALA A 350 0.93 -13.44 21.68
N GLU A 351 1.62 -13.80 22.76
CA GLU A 351 2.97 -14.34 22.74
C GLU A 351 2.91 -15.85 22.49
N GLY A 352 3.00 -16.24 21.22
CA GLY A 352 3.16 -17.63 20.82
C GLY A 352 3.68 -17.72 19.38
N PRO A 353 4.35 -18.82 19.00
CA PRO A 353 4.79 -19.02 17.63
C PRO A 353 3.59 -19.07 16.66
N TRP A 354 3.84 -18.68 15.43
CA TRP A 354 2.89 -18.86 14.34
C TRP A 354 2.65 -20.34 14.07
N HIS A 355 1.39 -20.68 13.90
CA HIS A 355 0.92 -22.02 13.61
C HIS A 355 0.05 -22.02 12.36
N HIS A 356 0.37 -22.89 11.38
CA HIS A 356 -0.51 -23.14 10.25
C HIS A 356 -1.65 -24.08 10.67
N ILE A 357 -2.90 -23.62 10.50
CA ILE A 357 -4.10 -24.41 10.81
C ILE A 357 -4.12 -25.67 9.93
N ALA A 358 -4.06 -25.48 8.62
CA ALA A 358 -3.80 -26.54 7.66
C ALA A 358 -2.27 -26.61 7.42
N SER A 359 -1.66 -27.74 7.78
CA SER A 359 -0.21 -27.87 7.80
C SER A 359 0.44 -27.86 6.41
N ASP A 360 1.50 -27.08 6.25
CA ASP A 360 2.37 -26.96 5.08
C ASP A 360 3.59 -27.94 5.13
N LYS A 361 3.84 -28.59 6.26
CA LYS A 361 5.09 -29.37 6.52
C LYS A 361 4.95 -30.88 6.47
N PHE A 362 3.78 -31.42 6.07
CA PHE A 362 3.50 -32.84 5.95
C PHE A 362 3.31 -33.28 4.50
N SER A 363 4.21 -32.86 3.61
CA SER A 363 4.10 -33.14 2.17
C SER A 363 4.38 -34.58 1.80
N THR A 364 5.29 -35.26 2.51
CA THR A 364 5.66 -36.66 2.23
C THR A 364 5.55 -37.59 3.44
N SER A 365 5.48 -37.03 4.65
CA SER A 365 5.44 -37.82 5.88
C SER A 365 4.10 -38.53 6.04
N THR A 366 4.15 -39.84 6.24
CA THR A 366 2.97 -40.69 6.57
C THR A 366 2.68 -40.75 8.06
N ASN A 367 3.51 -40.13 8.89
CA ASN A 367 3.29 -40.06 10.33
C ASN A 367 1.95 -39.33 10.61
N ASN A 368 1.31 -39.69 11.70
CA ASN A 368 0.04 -39.09 12.12
C ASN A 368 -1.05 -39.07 11.02
N GLY A 369 -1.11 -40.15 10.22
CA GLY A 369 -2.13 -40.29 9.18
C GLY A 369 -1.89 -39.53 7.88
N GLY A 370 -0.69 -38.92 7.71
CA GLY A 370 -0.35 -38.14 6.51
C GLY A 370 -0.16 -38.98 5.23
N PRO A 371 0.23 -38.34 4.12
CA PRO A 371 0.61 -36.93 4.01
C PRO A 371 -0.60 -35.99 4.04
N TRP A 372 -0.56 -34.93 4.88
CA TRP A 372 -1.65 -33.99 5.06
C TRP A 372 -1.59 -32.78 4.12
N THR A 373 -0.38 -32.29 3.85
CA THR A 373 -0.19 -31.08 3.00
C THR A 373 -0.85 -31.22 1.63
N PRO A 374 -0.71 -32.33 0.87
CA PRO A 374 -1.38 -32.48 -0.43
C PRO A 374 -2.92 -32.42 -0.32
N ARG A 375 -3.50 -32.99 0.73
CA ARG A 375 -4.95 -32.99 0.96
C ARG A 375 -5.47 -31.60 1.26
N TYR A 376 -4.74 -30.84 2.08
CA TYR A 376 -5.08 -29.44 2.35
C TYR A 376 -4.90 -28.58 1.09
N GLN A 377 -3.84 -28.83 0.31
CA GLN A 377 -3.57 -28.11 -0.92
C GLN A 377 -4.75 -28.17 -1.91
N GLU A 378 -5.36 -29.36 -2.08
CA GLU A 378 -6.53 -29.53 -2.93
C GLU A 378 -7.72 -28.65 -2.51
N ILE A 379 -7.94 -28.49 -1.20
CA ILE A 379 -9.00 -27.61 -0.67
C ILE A 379 -8.66 -26.14 -0.96
N PHE A 380 -7.42 -25.74 -0.71
CA PHE A 380 -6.96 -24.37 -0.92
C PHE A 380 -6.92 -23.99 -2.41
N ASP A 381 -6.50 -24.90 -3.29
CA ASP A 381 -6.50 -24.69 -4.74
C ASP A 381 -7.93 -24.45 -5.28
N ARG A 382 -8.93 -25.21 -4.81
CA ARG A 382 -10.34 -24.99 -5.15
C ARG A 382 -10.82 -23.58 -4.77
N ALA A 383 -10.28 -23.02 -3.70
CA ALA A 383 -10.57 -21.67 -3.24
C ALA A 383 -9.66 -20.58 -3.88
N GLY A 384 -8.69 -20.99 -4.70
CA GLY A 384 -7.66 -20.06 -5.22
C GLY A 384 -6.84 -19.41 -4.11
N MET A 385 -6.56 -20.16 -3.04
CA MET A 385 -5.78 -19.75 -1.87
C MET A 385 -4.50 -20.57 -1.76
N SER A 386 -3.52 -20.08 -1.03
CA SER A 386 -2.28 -20.78 -0.68
C SER A 386 -2.32 -21.27 0.76
N LEU A 387 -1.60 -22.35 1.08
CA LEU A 387 -1.38 -22.78 2.47
C LEU A 387 -0.63 -21.72 3.29
N ASP A 388 0.12 -20.84 2.64
CA ASP A 388 0.80 -19.70 3.27
C ASP A 388 -0.12 -18.49 3.52
N ASP A 389 -1.38 -18.59 3.13
CA ASP A 389 -2.36 -17.52 3.30
C ASP A 389 -2.50 -17.14 4.79
N ALA A 390 -2.55 -15.84 5.09
CA ALA A 390 -2.69 -15.34 6.45
C ALA A 390 -3.92 -15.89 7.17
N ALA A 391 -4.98 -16.24 6.42
CA ALA A 391 -6.17 -16.88 6.97
C ALA A 391 -5.88 -18.29 7.55
N ASN A 392 -4.83 -18.95 7.07
CA ASN A 392 -4.37 -20.26 7.55
C ASN A 392 -3.41 -20.18 8.74
N GLN A 393 -3.11 -18.98 9.25
CA GLN A 393 -2.12 -18.77 10.29
C GLN A 393 -2.76 -18.24 11.58
N VAL A 394 -2.33 -18.78 12.72
CA VAL A 394 -2.80 -18.36 14.05
C VAL A 394 -1.66 -18.43 15.07
N ARG A 395 -1.60 -17.47 16.00
CA ARG A 395 -0.65 -17.54 17.12
C ARG A 395 -1.22 -18.40 18.23
N VAL A 396 -0.40 -19.32 18.73
CA VAL A 396 -0.80 -20.27 19.79
C VAL A 396 0.23 -20.26 20.90
N PRO A 397 -0.04 -19.60 22.04
CA PRO A 397 0.80 -19.69 23.21
C PRO A 397 0.94 -21.15 23.65
N GLY A 398 2.18 -21.59 23.91
CA GLY A 398 2.46 -22.97 24.32
C GLY A 398 2.39 -24.03 23.20
N HIS A 399 2.33 -23.60 21.93
CA HIS A 399 2.32 -24.47 20.76
C HIS A 399 3.49 -25.48 20.79
N LYS A 400 3.17 -26.76 20.55
CA LYS A 400 4.12 -27.88 20.48
C LYS A 400 3.84 -28.73 19.25
N GLY A 401 4.71 -28.69 18.26
CA GLY A 401 4.69 -29.61 17.12
C GLY A 401 5.47 -30.88 17.36
N PRO A 402 5.30 -31.91 16.52
CA PRO A 402 4.28 -32.13 15.49
C PRO A 402 2.91 -32.48 16.11
N HIS A 403 1.83 -32.17 15.38
CA HIS A 403 0.47 -32.38 15.86
C HIS A 403 0.03 -33.84 15.76
N PRO A 404 -0.86 -34.30 16.65
CA PRO A 404 -1.39 -35.65 16.58
C PRO A 404 -2.34 -35.81 15.39
N ARG A 405 -2.63 -37.07 15.05
CA ARG A 405 -3.49 -37.44 13.92
C ARG A 405 -4.88 -36.82 14.05
N GLU A 406 -5.43 -36.82 15.25
CA GLU A 406 -6.77 -36.33 15.57
C GLU A 406 -6.92 -34.83 15.25
N TYR A 407 -5.85 -34.05 15.39
CA TYR A 407 -5.83 -32.65 14.99
C TYR A 407 -5.99 -32.50 13.49
N HIS A 408 -5.19 -33.24 12.73
CA HIS A 408 -5.20 -33.13 11.27
C HIS A 408 -6.51 -33.64 10.67
N GLU A 409 -7.07 -34.72 11.22
CA GLU A 409 -8.36 -35.26 10.79
C GLU A 409 -9.49 -34.26 11.04
N GLU A 410 -9.59 -33.71 12.23
CA GLU A 410 -10.63 -32.73 12.57
C GLU A 410 -10.54 -31.45 11.73
N VAL A 411 -9.33 -30.91 11.53
CA VAL A 411 -9.15 -29.74 10.69
C VAL A 411 -9.51 -30.06 9.24
N TYR A 412 -9.07 -31.20 8.70
CA TYR A 412 -9.37 -31.58 7.33
C TYR A 412 -10.86 -31.75 7.09
N GLU A 413 -11.54 -32.51 7.95
CA GLU A 413 -12.99 -32.75 7.84
C GLU A 413 -13.78 -31.44 7.84
N ARG A 414 -13.45 -30.50 8.72
CA ARG A 414 -14.15 -29.21 8.80
C ARG A 414 -13.88 -28.30 7.61
N LEU A 415 -12.66 -28.31 7.06
CA LEU A 415 -12.33 -27.55 5.85
C LEU A 415 -13.03 -28.14 4.62
N ASP A 416 -13.01 -29.46 4.48
CA ASP A 416 -13.65 -30.15 3.36
C ASP A 416 -15.18 -30.01 3.40
N GLU A 417 -15.80 -30.22 4.56
CA GLU A 417 -17.25 -30.01 4.75
C GLU A 417 -17.67 -28.59 4.35
N ALA A 418 -16.93 -27.57 4.82
CA ALA A 418 -17.25 -26.17 4.53
C ALA A 418 -17.12 -25.81 3.05
N THR A 419 -16.24 -26.49 2.32
CA THR A 419 -15.96 -26.20 0.90
C THR A 419 -16.58 -27.20 -0.09
N SER A 420 -17.18 -28.31 0.38
CA SER A 420 -17.75 -29.37 -0.47
C SER A 420 -18.87 -28.89 -1.38
N SER A 421 -19.65 -27.91 -0.96
CA SER A 421 -20.84 -27.41 -1.68
C SER A 421 -20.59 -26.14 -2.49
N CYS A 422 -19.36 -25.60 -2.49
CA CYS A 422 -19.08 -24.37 -3.20
C CYS A 422 -19.02 -24.57 -4.73
N LYS A 423 -19.55 -23.57 -5.48
CA LYS A 423 -19.74 -23.67 -6.93
C LYS A 423 -18.86 -22.74 -7.76
N SER A 424 -18.14 -21.81 -7.12
CA SER A 424 -17.19 -20.90 -7.76
C SER A 424 -15.98 -20.71 -6.85
N VAL A 425 -14.86 -20.26 -7.42
CA VAL A 425 -13.64 -19.97 -6.67
C VAL A 425 -13.89 -18.93 -5.57
N GLU A 426 -14.67 -17.89 -5.86
CA GLU A 426 -15.05 -16.87 -4.87
C GLU A 426 -15.85 -17.47 -3.71
N HIS A 427 -16.83 -18.31 -4.03
CA HIS A 427 -17.67 -18.95 -3.01
C HIS A 427 -16.85 -19.93 -2.16
N CYS A 428 -15.93 -20.70 -2.79
CA CYS A 428 -15.00 -21.56 -2.05
C CYS A 428 -14.07 -20.75 -1.15
N ARG A 429 -13.54 -19.64 -1.63
CA ARG A 429 -12.68 -18.74 -0.84
C ARG A 429 -13.41 -18.17 0.37
N GLU A 430 -14.63 -17.69 0.19
CA GLU A 430 -15.46 -17.18 1.29
C GLU A 430 -15.72 -18.27 2.34
N ALA A 431 -16.13 -19.45 1.91
CA ALA A 431 -16.39 -20.58 2.78
C ALA A 431 -15.14 -21.02 3.54
N LEU A 432 -13.99 -21.14 2.83
CA LEU A 432 -12.71 -21.54 3.42
C LEU A 432 -12.22 -20.48 4.42
N THR A 433 -12.25 -19.21 4.08
CA THR A 433 -11.83 -18.13 4.97
C THR A 433 -12.68 -18.09 6.23
N LYS A 434 -14.00 -18.30 6.10
CA LYS A 434 -14.93 -18.34 7.24
C LYS A 434 -14.61 -19.46 8.21
N ILE A 435 -14.39 -20.67 7.70
CA ILE A 435 -14.09 -21.83 8.56
C ILE A 435 -12.70 -21.73 9.17
N LEU A 436 -11.68 -21.26 8.43
CA LEU A 436 -10.36 -20.98 8.98
C LEU A 436 -10.44 -19.97 10.14
N GLY A 437 -11.26 -18.93 10.03
CA GLY A 437 -11.49 -18.00 11.12
C GLY A 437 -12.18 -18.61 12.35
N VAL A 438 -13.01 -19.63 12.18
CA VAL A 438 -13.60 -20.39 13.31
C VAL A 438 -12.52 -21.25 13.97
N LEU A 439 -11.76 -22.01 13.17
CA LEU A 439 -10.66 -22.84 13.64
C LEU A 439 -9.59 -22.03 14.37
N ALA A 440 -9.21 -20.88 13.83
CA ALA A 440 -8.25 -19.96 14.47
C ALA A 440 -8.69 -19.57 15.88
N ARG A 441 -9.96 -19.22 16.06
CA ARG A 441 -10.52 -18.88 17.40
C ARG A 441 -10.52 -20.07 18.35
N GLU A 442 -10.82 -21.25 17.87
CA GLU A 442 -10.80 -22.45 18.71
C GLU A 442 -9.38 -22.85 19.10
N ILE A 443 -8.43 -22.80 18.14
CA ILE A 443 -7.03 -23.14 18.36
C ILE A 443 -6.38 -22.15 19.33
N SER A 444 -6.66 -20.86 19.22
CA SER A 444 -6.10 -19.83 20.12
C SER A 444 -6.75 -19.80 21.51
N LYS A 445 -7.97 -20.30 21.64
CA LYS A 445 -8.69 -20.27 22.93
C LYS A 445 -8.25 -21.41 23.83
N GLN A 446 -7.59 -21.06 24.94
CA GLN A 446 -7.13 -22.02 25.93
C GLN A 446 -8.25 -22.94 26.44
N GLY A 447 -7.97 -24.23 26.52
CA GLY A 447 -8.90 -25.25 27.04
C GLY A 447 -9.88 -25.82 26.01
N THR A 448 -9.90 -25.33 24.78
CA THR A 448 -10.66 -25.99 23.69
C THR A 448 -9.97 -27.29 23.27
N ARG A 449 -10.70 -28.17 22.59
CA ARG A 449 -10.13 -29.43 22.11
C ARG A 449 -8.96 -29.20 21.16
N LEU A 450 -9.12 -28.35 20.14
CA LEU A 450 -8.04 -28.05 19.21
C LEU A 450 -6.84 -27.36 19.87
N ASN A 451 -7.07 -26.45 20.83
CA ASN A 451 -5.98 -25.83 21.59
C ASN A 451 -5.18 -26.89 22.39
N ARG A 452 -5.86 -27.82 23.07
CA ARG A 452 -5.15 -28.90 23.80
C ARG A 452 -4.32 -29.81 22.85
N LEU A 453 -4.82 -30.09 21.66
CA LEU A 453 -4.09 -30.91 20.68
C LEU A 453 -2.84 -30.21 20.16
N VAL A 454 -2.86 -28.88 19.99
CA VAL A 454 -1.67 -28.12 19.50
C VAL A 454 -0.71 -27.72 20.61
N THR A 455 -1.17 -27.64 21.87
CA THR A 455 -0.32 -27.32 23.03
C THR A 455 0.14 -28.55 23.78
N ARG A 456 -0.46 -29.72 23.52
CA ARG A 456 -0.26 -30.99 24.25
C ARG A 456 -0.49 -30.82 25.76
N THR A 457 -1.51 -30.04 26.10
CA THR A 457 -1.99 -29.95 27.49
C THR A 457 -3.10 -30.95 27.70
N GLU A 458 -2.99 -31.77 28.75
CA GLU A 458 -3.99 -32.75 29.14
C GLU A 458 -5.28 -32.11 29.65
#